data_77f83ffa38ea2f720da9d87e7c0942d0
#
_entry.id   77f83ffa38ea2f720da9d87e7c0942d0
#
_cell.length_a   1.000
_cell.length_b   1.000
_cell.length_c   1.000
_cell.angle_alpha   90.00
_cell.angle_beta   90.00
_cell.angle_gamma   90.00
#
_symmetry.space_group_name_H-M   'P 1'
#
loop_
_entity.id
_entity.type
_entity.pdbx_description
1 polymer ?
#
loop_
_entity_poly.entity_id
_entity_poly.type
_entity_poly.pdbx_seq_one_letter_code
_entity_poly.pdbx_strand_id
1 'polypeptide(L)'
;DANTLISQADQLDELREQESSVKAATGETSPAQSESAEPSSESEQQNGTLSPSSNNTFTDNTDSSMDNLLKQVQSLLPADNGTWSVYVCNLPKDSEGMINDTPMQAASLIKLYIMGAVYENYDTLSQSHNGDEIDSNISAMITVSDNDAANTLVNWLGNGDDSAGMAKVNGFCQEHGFTSTQMNRLLLAGKENGDNYTSV
;
A
#
# COMPACT_ATOMS: atom_id res chain seq x y z
N ASP A 1 13.31 24.98 -5.65
CA ASP A 1 12.23 25.92 -5.97
C ASP A 1 11.02 25.15 -6.48
N ALA A 2 9.82 25.40 -5.92
CA ALA A 2 8.60 24.69 -6.29
C ALA A 2 8.33 24.69 -7.82
N ASN A 3 8.69 25.74 -8.51
CA ASN A 3 8.59 25.87 -9.96
C ASN A 3 9.51 24.90 -10.72
N THR A 4 10.64 24.52 -10.14
CA THR A 4 11.56 23.53 -10.75
C THR A 4 11.00 22.12 -10.65
N LEU A 5 10.31 21.81 -9.56
CA LEU A 5 9.67 20.51 -9.36
C LEU A 5 8.43 20.33 -10.27
N ILE A 6 7.65 21.40 -10.47
CA ILE A 6 6.51 21.41 -11.41
C ILE A 6 7.01 21.18 -12.83
N SER A 7 8.07 21.86 -13.26
CA SER A 7 8.68 21.68 -14.58
C SER A 7 9.26 20.27 -14.81
N GLN A 8 9.74 19.61 -13.75
CA GLN A 8 10.22 18.23 -13.85
C GLN A 8 9.07 17.21 -13.90
N ALA A 9 7.96 17.48 -13.24
CA ALA A 9 6.74 16.67 -13.34
C ALA A 9 6.15 16.72 -14.75
N ASP A 10 6.07 17.93 -15.35
CA ASP A 10 5.58 18.11 -16.71
C ASP A 10 6.46 17.38 -17.76
N GLN A 11 7.79 17.35 -17.56
CA GLN A 11 8.71 16.60 -18.42
C GLN A 11 8.56 15.08 -18.29
N LEU A 12 8.21 14.59 -17.10
CA LEU A 12 7.94 13.17 -16.89
C LEU A 12 6.63 12.71 -17.54
N ASP A 13 5.62 13.56 -17.56
CA ASP A 13 4.36 13.28 -18.23
C ASP A 13 4.52 13.27 -19.77
N GLU A 14 5.31 14.18 -20.34
CA GLU A 14 5.66 14.17 -21.78
C GLU A 14 6.42 12.90 -22.19
N LEU A 15 7.35 12.41 -21.36
CA LEU A 15 8.09 11.17 -21.60
C LEU A 15 7.17 9.95 -21.56
N ARG A 16 6.20 9.94 -20.64
CA ARG A 16 5.21 8.86 -20.50
C ARG A 16 4.24 8.78 -21.69
N GLU A 17 3.85 9.92 -22.25
CA GLU A 17 3.05 9.98 -23.47
C GLU A 17 3.84 9.50 -24.69
N GLN A 18 5.14 9.79 -24.78
CA GLN A 18 6.02 9.30 -25.85
C GLN A 18 6.21 7.77 -25.78
N GLU A 19 6.42 7.19 -24.59
CA GLU A 19 6.50 5.72 -24.41
C GLU A 19 5.18 5.02 -24.77
N SER A 20 4.04 5.61 -24.41
CA SER A 20 2.72 5.10 -24.76
C SER A 20 2.48 5.10 -26.25
N SER A 21 2.94 6.12 -26.96
CA SER A 21 2.82 6.26 -28.42
C SER A 21 3.73 5.28 -29.17
N VAL A 22 4.92 5.00 -28.67
CA VAL A 22 5.85 4.01 -29.23
C VAL A 22 5.33 2.59 -29.07
N LYS A 23 4.68 2.28 -27.92
CA LYS A 23 4.09 0.96 -27.65
C LYS A 23 2.85 0.66 -28.51
N ALA A 24 2.14 1.69 -28.96
CA ALA A 24 1.02 1.55 -29.88
C ALA A 24 1.47 1.34 -31.35
N ALA A 25 2.72 1.66 -31.70
CA ALA A 25 3.26 1.55 -33.06
C ALA A 25 4.01 0.23 -33.35
N THR A 26 4.39 -0.53 -32.30
CA THR A 26 5.03 -1.84 -32.42
C THR A 26 4.07 -2.93 -31.93
N GLY A 27 3.13 -3.32 -32.82
CA GLY A 27 2.29 -4.49 -32.60
C GLY A 27 3.12 -5.77 -32.71
N GLU A 28 3.43 -6.42 -31.61
CA GLU A 28 3.94 -7.80 -31.60
C GLU A 28 3.02 -8.71 -30.80
N THR A 29 2.47 -9.65 -31.53
CA THR A 29 1.64 -10.77 -31.09
C THR A 29 2.48 -11.82 -30.42
N SER A 30 2.01 -12.28 -29.25
CA SER A 30 2.54 -13.47 -28.53
C SER A 30 2.04 -14.76 -29.18
N PRO A 31 2.81 -15.84 -29.26
CA PRO A 31 2.27 -17.17 -29.43
C PRO A 31 2.33 -17.99 -28.12
N ALA A 32 1.22 -18.70 -27.89
CA ALA A 32 1.08 -19.73 -26.87
C ALA A 32 1.73 -21.05 -27.31
N GLN A 33 2.28 -21.82 -26.33
CA GLN A 33 2.37 -23.31 -26.32
C GLN A 33 2.74 -23.74 -24.90
N SER A 34 1.92 -24.46 -24.22
CA SER A 34 1.58 -25.82 -23.85
C SER A 34 2.75 -26.81 -23.75
N GLU A 35 2.92 -27.43 -22.58
CA GLU A 35 2.91 -28.86 -22.22
C GLU A 35 3.71 -29.10 -20.92
N SER A 36 3.02 -29.54 -19.92
CA SER A 36 2.89 -30.80 -19.20
C SER A 36 4.19 -31.51 -18.82
N ALA A 37 4.37 -31.76 -17.51
CA ALA A 37 4.60 -33.05 -16.86
C ALA A 37 4.94 -32.90 -15.37
N GLU A 38 4.12 -33.44 -14.49
CA GLU A 38 4.50 -33.98 -13.17
C GLU A 38 5.25 -35.31 -13.35
N PRO A 39 6.01 -35.82 -12.33
CA PRO A 39 5.39 -36.37 -11.12
C PRO A 39 6.22 -36.34 -9.80
N SER A 40 5.45 -36.32 -8.72
CA SER A 40 5.45 -37.05 -7.44
C SER A 40 6.73 -37.33 -6.62
N SER A 41 6.59 -37.08 -5.37
CA SER A 41 6.69 -37.83 -4.08
C SER A 41 7.75 -37.26 -3.14
N GLU A 42 7.57 -37.15 -1.88
CA GLU A 42 7.06 -37.78 -0.70
C GLU A 42 7.42 -36.92 0.53
N SER A 43 6.43 -36.75 1.37
CA SER A 43 6.37 -36.70 2.84
C SER A 43 7.65 -36.44 3.66
N GLU A 44 7.56 -35.42 4.56
CA GLU A 44 7.79 -35.66 6.01
C GLU A 44 7.13 -34.59 6.86
N GLN A 45 6.24 -35.05 7.74
CA GLN A 45 5.63 -34.29 8.85
C GLN A 45 6.70 -33.97 9.89
N GLN A 46 6.81 -32.71 10.29
CA GLN A 46 7.26 -32.36 11.64
C GLN A 46 6.35 -31.31 12.24
N ASN A 47 5.65 -31.78 13.24
CA ASN A 47 4.80 -31.03 14.17
C ASN A 47 5.70 -30.16 15.07
N GLY A 48 5.57 -28.85 14.92
CA GLY A 48 6.27 -27.85 15.76
C GLY A 48 5.28 -26.78 16.21
N THR A 49 4.84 -26.91 17.44
CA THR A 49 4.06 -25.93 18.18
C THR A 49 4.78 -24.57 18.18
N LEU A 50 4.22 -23.57 17.50
CA LEU A 50 4.71 -22.21 17.56
C LEU A 50 3.90 -21.42 18.59
N SER A 51 4.53 -21.17 19.73
CA SER A 51 4.14 -20.11 20.66
C SER A 51 4.36 -18.74 19.98
N PRO A 52 3.46 -17.75 20.17
CA PRO A 52 3.68 -16.41 19.67
C PRO A 52 4.73 -15.71 20.54
N SER A 53 5.96 -15.64 20.07
CA SER A 53 6.98 -14.76 20.65
C SER A 53 6.93 -13.44 19.90
N SER A 54 6.35 -12.45 20.56
CA SER A 54 6.45 -11.04 20.16
C SER A 54 7.90 -10.59 20.31
N ASN A 55 8.65 -10.64 19.23
CA ASN A 55 9.83 -9.83 19.03
C ASN A 55 9.88 -9.48 17.54
N ASN A 56 9.26 -8.35 17.20
CA ASN A 56 9.59 -7.63 15.98
C ASN A 56 11.02 -7.06 16.13
N THR A 57 11.99 -7.91 16.07
CA THR A 57 13.33 -7.53 15.66
C THR A 57 13.29 -7.51 14.15
N PHE A 58 13.05 -6.31 13.57
CA PHE A 58 13.51 -6.04 12.22
C PHE A 58 14.98 -6.47 12.19
N THR A 59 15.29 -7.49 11.45
CA THR A 59 16.67 -7.86 11.17
C THR A 59 17.25 -6.71 10.39
N ASP A 60 18.13 -5.96 11.05
CA ASP A 60 18.90 -4.86 10.48
C ASP A 60 19.77 -5.42 9.34
N ASN A 61 19.20 -5.52 8.14
CA ASN A 61 19.88 -5.95 6.93
C ASN A 61 20.38 -4.73 6.13
N THR A 62 20.73 -3.65 6.87
CA THR A 62 21.33 -2.45 6.31
C THR A 62 22.76 -2.77 5.87
N ASP A 63 23.00 -2.72 4.57
CA ASP A 63 24.36 -2.69 4.06
C ASP A 63 24.91 -1.25 4.13
N SER A 64 26.22 -1.08 4.12
CA SER A 64 26.86 0.24 4.19
C SER A 64 26.43 1.19 3.04
N SER A 65 25.86 0.66 1.96
CA SER A 65 25.35 1.45 0.84
C SER A 65 23.97 2.03 1.16
N MET A 66 23.13 1.29 1.87
CA MET A 66 21.82 1.78 2.34
C MET A 66 22.00 2.88 3.38
N ASP A 67 22.89 2.71 4.35
CA ASP A 67 23.20 3.74 5.35
C ASP A 67 23.69 5.03 4.70
N ASN A 68 24.54 4.94 3.69
CA ASN A 68 25.03 6.09 2.95
C ASN A 68 23.91 6.78 2.16
N LEU A 69 23.01 6.01 1.55
CA LEU A 69 21.83 6.54 0.87
C LEU A 69 20.92 7.28 1.84
N LEU A 70 20.60 6.68 2.99
CA LEU A 70 19.74 7.30 4.00
C LEU A 70 20.35 8.61 4.55
N LYS A 71 21.68 8.67 4.78
CA LYS A 71 22.36 9.92 5.17
C LYS A 71 22.25 10.99 4.09
N GLN A 72 22.38 10.64 2.81
CA GLN A 72 22.19 11.57 1.71
C GLN A 72 20.73 12.06 1.66
N VAL A 73 19.75 11.17 1.74
CA VAL A 73 18.33 11.53 1.80
C VAL A 73 18.07 12.46 2.98
N GLN A 74 18.54 12.09 4.19
CA GLN A 74 18.42 12.92 5.39
C GLN A 74 18.95 14.35 5.19
N SER A 75 20.06 14.50 4.47
CA SER A 75 20.66 15.82 4.21
C SER A 75 19.85 16.69 3.26
N LEU A 76 18.95 16.09 2.48
CA LEU A 76 18.07 16.78 1.53
C LEU A 76 16.71 17.16 2.14
N LEU A 77 16.34 16.54 3.27
CA LEU A 77 15.08 16.85 3.93
C LEU A 77 15.13 18.23 4.58
N PRO A 78 14.12 19.09 4.34
CA PRO A 78 14.06 20.41 4.97
C PRO A 78 13.94 20.29 6.49
N ALA A 79 14.88 20.88 7.23
CA ALA A 79 14.92 20.79 8.69
C ALA A 79 13.83 21.60 9.40
N ASP A 80 13.27 22.60 8.72
CA ASP A 80 12.34 23.61 9.24
C ASP A 80 10.91 23.48 8.71
N ASN A 81 10.63 22.46 7.92
CA ASN A 81 9.37 22.35 7.16
C ASN A 81 8.60 21.04 7.42
N GLY A 82 8.34 20.75 8.70
CA GLY A 82 7.54 19.61 9.13
C GLY A 82 8.33 18.38 9.57
N THR A 83 7.62 17.28 9.75
CA THR A 83 8.17 15.97 10.11
C THR A 83 8.16 15.06 8.89
N TRP A 84 9.26 14.38 8.66
CA TRP A 84 9.46 13.49 7.52
C TRP A 84 9.65 12.05 8.00
N SER A 85 9.01 11.12 7.34
CA SER A 85 9.32 9.69 7.41
C SER A 85 9.67 9.20 6.02
N VAL A 86 10.71 8.38 5.92
CA VAL A 86 11.17 7.83 4.65
C VAL A 86 11.46 6.35 4.83
N TYR A 87 10.95 5.53 3.94
CA TYR A 87 11.31 4.13 3.81
C TYR A 87 11.91 3.88 2.43
N VAL A 88 13.01 3.15 2.40
CA VAL A 88 13.69 2.74 1.16
C VAL A 88 13.91 1.25 1.18
N CYS A 89 13.51 0.58 0.11
CA CYS A 89 13.76 -0.84 -0.10
C CYS A 89 14.46 -1.07 -1.44
N ASN A 90 15.58 -1.80 -1.40
CA ASN A 90 16.28 -2.26 -2.58
C ASN A 90 15.88 -3.73 -2.83
N LEU A 91 14.83 -3.94 -3.61
CA LEU A 91 14.27 -5.26 -3.88
C LEU A 91 15.29 -6.29 -4.40
N PRO A 92 16.20 -5.96 -5.35
CA PRO A 92 17.20 -6.91 -5.83
C PRO A 92 18.21 -7.37 -4.78
N LYS A 93 18.47 -6.56 -3.74
CA LYS A 93 19.44 -6.84 -2.68
C LYS A 93 18.79 -7.27 -1.38
N ASP A 94 17.48 -7.22 -1.30
CA ASP A 94 16.72 -7.46 -0.07
C ASP A 94 17.28 -6.63 1.10
N SER A 95 17.59 -5.36 0.82
CA SER A 95 18.11 -4.42 1.81
C SER A 95 17.17 -3.23 1.94
N GLU A 96 16.90 -2.83 3.16
CA GLU A 96 15.97 -1.78 3.49
C GLU A 96 16.52 -0.84 4.54
N GLY A 97 15.90 0.34 4.67
CA GLY A 97 16.22 1.27 5.70
C GLY A 97 15.21 2.40 5.80
N MET A 98 15.17 3.04 6.95
CA MET A 98 14.17 4.08 7.20
C MET A 98 14.75 5.28 7.94
N ILE A 99 14.08 6.41 7.81
CA ILE A 99 14.29 7.64 8.57
C ILE A 99 12.99 7.95 9.27
N ASN A 100 12.97 7.96 10.61
CA ASN A 100 11.84 8.32 11.43
C ASN A 100 10.57 7.46 11.20
N ASP A 101 10.38 6.47 12.03
CA ASP A 101 9.19 5.59 12.05
C ASP A 101 8.11 6.09 13.05
N THR A 102 7.85 7.38 13.07
CA THR A 102 6.81 7.94 13.92
C THR A 102 5.48 7.96 13.19
N PRO A 103 4.38 7.45 13.78
CA PRO A 103 3.06 7.56 13.19
C PRO A 103 2.68 9.01 12.90
N MET A 104 2.22 9.25 11.68
CA MET A 104 1.79 10.57 11.20
C MET A 104 0.42 10.48 10.55
N GLN A 105 -0.19 11.62 10.28
CA GLN A 105 -1.46 11.69 9.56
C GLN A 105 -1.33 10.95 8.21
N ALA A 106 -2.13 9.91 8.05
CA ALA A 106 -2.08 9.05 6.86
C ALA A 106 -2.56 9.77 5.59
N ALA A 107 -3.46 10.75 5.73
CA ALA A 107 -4.18 11.34 4.60
C ALA A 107 -4.70 10.23 3.66
N SER A 108 -4.43 10.32 2.35
CA SER A 108 -4.88 9.30 1.39
C SER A 108 -4.10 7.98 1.45
N LEU A 109 -3.01 7.88 2.19
CA LEU A 109 -2.32 6.59 2.37
C LEU A 109 -3.20 5.54 3.04
N ILE A 110 -4.18 5.96 3.87
CA ILE A 110 -5.14 5.04 4.48
C ILE A 110 -5.92 4.20 3.45
N LYS A 111 -6.04 4.68 2.21
CA LYS A 111 -6.75 3.99 1.12
C LYS A 111 -6.07 2.69 0.69
N LEU A 112 -4.77 2.56 0.88
CA LEU A 112 -4.05 1.30 0.64
C LEU A 112 -4.54 0.20 1.59
N TYR A 113 -4.77 0.55 2.85
CA TYR A 113 -5.28 -0.38 3.87
C TYR A 113 -6.76 -0.69 3.68
N ILE A 114 -7.56 0.30 3.24
CA ILE A 114 -8.95 0.05 2.82
C ILE A 114 -8.96 -0.95 1.66
N MET A 115 -8.12 -0.77 0.63
CA MET A 115 -8.00 -1.69 -0.50
C MET A 115 -7.64 -3.11 -0.04
N GLY A 116 -6.66 -3.25 0.85
CA GLY A 116 -6.27 -4.55 1.41
C GLY A 116 -7.43 -5.24 2.12
N ALA A 117 -8.12 -4.53 3.02
CA ALA A 117 -9.29 -5.05 3.72
C ALA A 117 -10.44 -5.43 2.76
N VAL A 118 -10.64 -4.68 1.68
CA VAL A 118 -11.64 -5.00 0.65
C VAL A 118 -11.27 -6.29 -0.08
N TYR A 119 -10.02 -6.48 -0.51
CA TYR A 119 -9.59 -7.70 -1.17
C TYR A 119 -9.70 -8.92 -0.27
N GLU A 120 -9.35 -8.80 1.01
CA GLU A 120 -9.51 -9.90 1.98
C GLU A 120 -10.98 -10.30 2.21
N ASN A 121 -11.91 -9.35 2.06
CA ASN A 121 -13.34 -9.59 2.21
C ASN A 121 -14.09 -9.64 0.86
N TYR A 122 -13.39 -9.74 -0.28
CA TYR A 122 -13.96 -9.58 -1.62
C TYR A 122 -15.09 -10.59 -1.89
N ASP A 123 -14.90 -11.86 -1.56
CA ASP A 123 -15.90 -12.91 -1.75
C ASP A 123 -17.19 -12.65 -0.93
N THR A 124 -17.04 -12.10 0.26
CA THR A 124 -18.18 -11.72 1.11
C THR A 124 -18.93 -10.52 0.53
N LEU A 125 -18.19 -9.51 0.09
CA LEU A 125 -18.75 -8.31 -0.53
C LEU A 125 -19.49 -8.64 -1.82
N SER A 126 -18.96 -9.55 -2.62
CA SER A 126 -19.56 -10.00 -3.90
C SER A 126 -20.88 -10.74 -3.74
N GLN A 127 -21.26 -11.13 -2.52
CA GLN A 127 -22.58 -11.70 -2.26
C GLN A 127 -23.68 -10.63 -2.20
N SER A 128 -23.33 -9.38 -1.92
CA SER A 128 -24.26 -8.27 -1.71
C SER A 128 -24.07 -7.12 -2.71
N HIS A 129 -22.90 -7.03 -3.35
CA HIS A 129 -22.52 -6.00 -4.29
C HIS A 129 -22.00 -6.62 -5.57
N ASN A 130 -22.20 -5.93 -6.72
CA ASN A 130 -21.64 -6.39 -7.99
C ASN A 130 -20.11 -6.26 -7.99
N GLY A 131 -19.39 -7.28 -8.47
CA GLY A 131 -17.93 -7.25 -8.59
C GLY A 131 -17.42 -6.06 -9.40
N ASP A 132 -18.08 -5.73 -10.52
CA ASP A 132 -17.71 -4.55 -11.33
C ASP A 132 -17.85 -3.23 -10.54
N GLU A 133 -18.81 -3.14 -9.62
CA GLU A 133 -18.99 -1.95 -8.76
C GLU A 133 -17.88 -1.90 -7.69
N ILE A 134 -17.51 -3.04 -7.11
CA ILE A 134 -16.39 -3.13 -6.16
C ILE A 134 -15.11 -2.68 -6.85
N ASP A 135 -14.80 -3.23 -8.00
CA ASP A 135 -13.58 -2.93 -8.77
C ASP A 135 -13.55 -1.47 -9.24
N SER A 136 -14.70 -0.92 -9.64
CA SER A 136 -14.82 0.49 -10.02
C SER A 136 -14.51 1.43 -8.85
N ASN A 137 -15.04 1.14 -7.65
CA ASN A 137 -14.73 1.93 -6.46
C ASN A 137 -13.27 1.79 -6.03
N ILE A 138 -12.68 0.58 -6.07
CA ILE A 138 -11.24 0.38 -5.83
C ILE A 138 -10.43 1.22 -6.82
N SER A 139 -10.76 1.14 -8.10
CA SER A 139 -10.06 1.89 -9.14
C SER A 139 -10.14 3.39 -8.92
N ALA A 140 -11.32 3.96 -8.67
CA ALA A 140 -11.50 5.37 -8.39
C ALA A 140 -10.74 5.81 -7.13
N MET A 141 -10.83 5.02 -6.06
CA MET A 141 -10.14 5.28 -4.80
C MET A 141 -8.62 5.36 -4.98
N ILE A 142 -8.02 4.46 -5.77
CA ILE A 142 -6.55 4.35 -5.89
C ILE A 142 -6.00 5.24 -7.00
N THR A 143 -6.67 5.32 -8.16
CA THR A 143 -6.09 6.03 -9.33
C THR A 143 -6.28 7.54 -9.27
N VAL A 144 -7.42 8.02 -8.76
CA VAL A 144 -7.71 9.45 -8.64
C VAL A 144 -7.94 9.90 -7.18
N SER A 145 -7.66 9.01 -6.24
CA SER A 145 -7.78 9.28 -4.80
C SER A 145 -9.20 9.71 -4.38
N ASP A 146 -10.23 9.12 -4.99
CA ASP A 146 -11.63 9.44 -4.70
C ASP A 146 -11.98 9.09 -3.24
N ASN A 147 -12.54 10.07 -2.51
CA ASN A 147 -12.88 9.89 -1.10
C ASN A 147 -14.26 9.25 -0.92
N ASP A 148 -15.19 9.50 -1.82
CA ASP A 148 -16.55 8.94 -1.75
C ASP A 148 -16.49 7.45 -2.09
N ALA A 149 -15.66 7.05 -3.06
CA ALA A 149 -15.39 5.65 -3.37
C ALA A 149 -14.76 4.92 -2.17
N ALA A 150 -13.79 5.56 -1.49
CA ALA A 150 -13.18 5.00 -0.27
C ALA A 150 -14.22 4.80 0.84
N ASN A 151 -15.05 5.81 1.12
CA ASN A 151 -16.09 5.76 2.14
C ASN A 151 -17.16 4.72 1.79
N THR A 152 -17.52 4.58 0.52
CA THR A 152 -18.44 3.56 0.02
C THR A 152 -17.92 2.17 0.32
N LEU A 153 -16.66 1.90 0.03
CA LEU A 153 -16.03 0.59 0.31
C LEU A 153 -15.97 0.29 1.82
N VAL A 154 -15.67 1.30 2.65
CA VAL A 154 -15.70 1.15 4.12
C VAL A 154 -17.12 0.85 4.60
N ASN A 155 -18.12 1.55 4.10
CA ASN A 155 -19.54 1.30 4.43
C ASN A 155 -19.95 -0.14 4.04
N TRP A 156 -19.57 -0.62 2.87
CA TRP A 156 -19.85 -1.99 2.42
C TRP A 156 -19.15 -3.04 3.28
N LEU A 157 -17.88 -2.80 3.66
CA LEU A 157 -17.18 -3.66 4.62
C LEU A 157 -17.94 -3.81 5.93
N GLY A 158 -18.57 -2.74 6.40
CA GLY A 158 -19.38 -2.73 7.62
C GLY A 158 -20.83 -3.16 7.43
N ASN A 159 -21.22 -3.62 6.22
CA ASN A 159 -22.60 -3.98 5.89
C ASN A 159 -23.60 -2.82 6.17
N GLY A 160 -23.21 -1.60 5.79
CA GLY A 160 -23.96 -0.37 5.97
C GLY A 160 -23.65 0.40 7.26
N ASP A 161 -22.73 -0.11 8.09
CA ASP A 161 -22.25 0.56 9.31
C ASP A 161 -20.81 1.01 9.14
N ASP A 162 -20.59 2.32 9.07
CA ASP A 162 -19.27 2.92 8.88
C ASP A 162 -18.30 2.56 10.00
N SER A 163 -18.76 2.49 11.24
CA SER A 163 -17.91 2.13 12.39
C SER A 163 -17.46 0.68 12.33
N ALA A 164 -18.36 -0.22 11.94
CA ALA A 164 -18.02 -1.63 11.71
C ALA A 164 -17.06 -1.78 10.53
N GLY A 165 -17.23 -0.98 9.48
CA GLY A 165 -16.33 -0.95 8.33
C GLY A 165 -14.93 -0.47 8.70
N MET A 166 -14.79 0.63 9.43
CA MET A 166 -13.52 1.11 9.95
C MET A 166 -12.86 0.08 10.89
N ALA A 167 -13.65 -0.63 11.71
CA ALA A 167 -13.13 -1.70 12.57
C ALA A 167 -12.54 -2.86 11.75
N LYS A 168 -13.12 -3.21 10.59
CA LYS A 168 -12.55 -4.21 9.68
C LYS A 168 -11.25 -3.74 9.04
N VAL A 169 -11.15 -2.48 8.60
CA VAL A 169 -9.90 -1.91 8.10
C VAL A 169 -8.82 -1.94 9.19
N ASN A 170 -9.16 -1.59 10.42
CA ASN A 170 -8.23 -1.64 11.54
C ASN A 170 -7.84 -3.08 11.91
N GLY A 171 -8.78 -4.04 11.82
CA GLY A 171 -8.51 -5.48 11.99
C GLY A 171 -7.49 -5.96 10.97
N PHE A 172 -7.71 -5.67 9.69
CA PHE A 172 -6.75 -5.94 8.62
C PHE A 172 -5.36 -5.39 8.94
N CYS A 173 -5.26 -4.13 9.37
CA CYS A 173 -3.98 -3.53 9.74
C CYS A 173 -3.27 -4.33 10.86
N GLN A 174 -3.99 -4.72 11.92
CA GLN A 174 -3.42 -5.47 13.04
C GLN A 174 -2.98 -6.89 12.63
N GLU A 175 -3.80 -7.59 11.85
CA GLU A 175 -3.54 -8.95 11.41
C GLU A 175 -2.33 -9.04 10.47
N HIS A 176 -2.11 -7.98 9.66
CA HIS A 176 -0.98 -7.90 8.73
C HIS A 176 0.24 -7.16 9.28
N GLY A 177 0.26 -6.83 10.58
CA GLY A 177 1.42 -6.23 11.24
C GLY A 177 1.56 -4.71 11.08
N PHE A 178 0.60 -4.02 10.48
CA PHE A 178 0.56 -2.56 10.38
C PHE A 178 0.08 -1.92 11.68
N THR A 179 0.75 -2.24 12.78
CA THR A 179 0.30 -1.91 14.15
C THR A 179 0.29 -0.41 14.46
N SER A 180 1.00 0.38 13.67
CA SER A 180 1.03 1.85 13.75
C SER A 180 0.04 2.52 12.80
N THR A 181 -0.87 1.76 12.18
CA THR A 181 -1.88 2.28 11.25
C THR A 181 -3.28 2.16 11.85
N GLN A 182 -4.05 3.22 11.76
CA GLN A 182 -5.44 3.21 12.24
C GLN A 182 -6.34 4.17 11.47
N MET A 183 -7.52 3.70 11.13
CA MET A 183 -8.61 4.50 10.59
C MET A 183 -9.56 4.90 11.72
N ASN A 184 -9.62 6.20 12.05
CA ASN A 184 -10.42 6.75 13.13
C ASN A 184 -11.68 7.48 12.63
N ARG A 185 -11.72 7.83 11.34
CA ARG A 185 -12.81 8.56 10.73
C ARG A 185 -12.90 8.27 9.23
N LEU A 186 -14.05 8.47 8.64
CA LEU A 186 -14.23 8.50 7.18
C LEU A 186 -13.43 9.64 6.55
N LEU A 187 -13.14 9.53 5.27
CA LEU A 187 -12.46 10.58 4.50
C LEU A 187 -13.37 11.81 4.46
N LEU A 188 -12.79 13.01 4.66
CA LEU A 188 -13.47 14.30 4.73
C LEU A 188 -14.44 14.46 5.91
N ALA A 189 -14.65 13.46 6.76
CA ALA A 189 -15.44 13.62 7.98
C ALA A 189 -14.73 14.54 8.98
N GLY A 190 -15.48 15.03 9.98
CA GLY A 190 -14.93 15.81 11.10
C GLY A 190 -13.85 15.05 11.87
N LYS A 191 -13.06 15.77 12.66
CA LYS A 191 -11.90 15.25 13.38
C LYS A 191 -12.21 14.93 14.85
N GLU A 192 -13.46 14.76 15.21
CA GLU A 192 -13.91 14.52 16.59
C GLU A 192 -13.30 13.26 17.19
N ASN A 193 -13.05 12.24 16.34
CA ASN A 193 -12.43 10.98 16.72
C ASN A 193 -10.90 10.93 16.41
N GLY A 194 -10.32 12.07 16.06
CA GLY A 194 -8.92 12.16 15.63
C GLY A 194 -8.72 11.93 14.13
N ASP A 195 -7.49 12.09 13.66
CA ASP A 195 -7.12 11.80 12.28
C ASP A 195 -6.80 10.31 12.08
N ASN A 196 -6.88 9.85 10.82
CA ASN A 196 -6.31 8.58 10.40
C ASN A 196 -4.78 8.71 10.39
N TYR A 197 -4.07 7.72 10.86
CA TYR A 197 -2.61 7.74 10.92
C TYR A 197 -1.97 6.44 10.44
N THR A 198 -0.70 6.55 10.03
CA THR A 198 0.16 5.42 9.66
C THR A 198 1.63 5.78 9.90
N SER A 199 2.51 4.78 9.99
CA SER A 199 3.96 4.94 9.91
C SER A 199 4.53 4.31 8.64
N VAL A 200 5.82 4.48 8.40
CA VAL A 200 6.57 3.85 7.29
C VAL A 200 6.99 2.43 7.62
#